data_0568f634cc1076854c7b7e163d25228a
#
_entry.id   0568f634cc1076854c7b7e163d25228a
#
_cell.length_a   1.000
_cell.length_b   1.000
_cell.length_c   1.000
_cell.angle_alpha   90.00
_cell.angle_beta   90.00
_cell.angle_gamma   90.00
#
_symmetry.space_group_name_H-M   'P 1'
#
loop_
_entity.id
_entity.type
_entity.pdbx_description
1 polymer ?
#
loop_
_entity_poly.entity_id
_entity_poly.type
_entity_poly.pdbx_seq_one_letter_code
_entity_poly.pdbx_strand_id
1 'polypeptide(L)'
;MSRRTTRFRLAVVAVAASVSVVAGCSSSTTSTKTSATSCEPAKGKVTLQYWNTVPGMDKVVALWNEKNPNIQVETKNISNDQYGILSNALKAGKAPDLSQVGYDELPNLRTQSAFVDASACSAATAAKSKFVPWTWSQASFGDTGVFAMPQDTGPMALYVRSDIFKKHDIAIPTTWDEYATAAAKLHKADPKLDITFFDPNNAEWFNGLLWQNNAQMYSYSGDKWQVTVASQQSRQVADYWQKLIAGKLVRTDLANGSTQMYAAYQQDRIASYVGAAWGYSMFRDNLPKQAGKWSIVPMPTWGSDGTSGDWGGSTVAFMKGGKHLYESVKFNTWLTTDPAALALENQLGGLYPAALAGLQLPALSKGVPYYDNEKIFDVFADSSKKINTSFAWGPTQKTVNLALQDAMAKAAAGSGTLSDALSAAQATALKSMKDQAIPAAAGK
;
A
#
# COMPACT_ATOMS: atom_id res chain seq x y z
N MET A 1 19.86 53.55 47.11
CA MET A 1 20.83 52.99 48.11
C MET A 1 21.19 51.61 47.53
N SER A 2 22.29 51.33 47.21
CA SER A 2 23.73 51.48 47.38
C SER A 2 24.42 50.45 46.49
N ARG A 3 25.32 50.95 45.72
CA ARG A 3 26.30 50.27 44.87
C ARG A 3 27.14 49.24 45.65
N ARG A 4 27.61 48.18 44.97
CA ARG A 4 29.02 47.81 45.06
C ARG A 4 29.46 47.02 43.81
N THR A 5 30.32 47.72 43.04
CA THR A 5 31.23 47.21 42.01
C THR A 5 32.41 46.53 42.68
N THR A 6 32.89 45.41 42.14
CA THR A 6 34.25 44.93 42.41
C THR A 6 34.90 44.46 41.10
N ARG A 7 35.94 45.25 40.71
CA ARG A 7 36.91 44.92 39.65
C ARG A 7 38.02 44.05 40.28
N PHE A 8 38.50 43.04 39.56
CA PHE A 8 39.86 42.51 39.74
C PHE A 8 40.42 42.07 38.41
N ARG A 9 41.41 42.54 38.10
CA ARG A 9 42.71 42.75 37.49
C ARG A 9 43.25 41.56 36.68
N LEU A 10 43.75 41.90 35.48
CA LEU A 10 44.64 41.13 34.61
C LEU A 10 45.90 40.59 35.33
N ALA A 11 46.30 39.40 34.95
CA ALA A 11 47.71 39.03 35.00
C ALA A 11 48.08 38.37 33.67
N VAL A 12 48.97 39.06 32.96
CA VAL A 12 49.69 38.60 31.72
C VAL A 12 50.89 37.81 32.18
N VAL A 13 51.03 36.57 31.68
CA VAL A 13 52.34 35.88 31.71
C VAL A 13 52.61 35.39 30.29
N ALA A 14 53.63 36.00 29.71
CA ALA A 14 54.26 35.60 28.49
C ALA A 14 55.33 34.51 28.78
N VAL A 15 55.35 33.40 28.08
CA VAL A 15 56.53 32.54 27.98
C VAL A 15 56.67 32.03 26.54
N ALA A 16 57.90 32.06 26.12
CA ALA A 16 58.46 32.04 24.79
C ALA A 16 58.37 30.73 24.02
N ALA A 17 58.55 30.88 22.74
CA ALA A 17 58.59 29.97 21.63
C ALA A 17 59.49 28.73 21.82
N SER A 18 59.03 27.61 21.25
CA SER A 18 59.91 26.59 20.66
C SER A 18 59.28 26.10 19.36
N VAL A 19 59.91 26.41 18.25
CA VAL A 19 59.60 25.94 16.90
C VAL A 19 60.07 24.50 16.81
N SER A 20 59.17 23.56 16.51
CA SER A 20 59.51 22.24 15.99
C SER A 20 58.71 22.00 14.71
N VAL A 21 59.39 22.11 13.58
CA VAL A 21 58.93 21.69 12.26
C VAL A 21 58.87 20.15 12.25
N VAL A 22 57.67 19.61 12.07
CA VAL A 22 57.50 18.24 11.59
C VAL A 22 56.59 18.25 10.40
N ALA A 23 57.12 17.83 9.29
CA ALA A 23 56.50 17.70 7.99
C ALA A 23 55.41 16.59 7.99
N GLY A 24 54.37 16.84 7.23
CA GLY A 24 53.63 15.82 6.51
C GLY A 24 52.65 14.98 7.29
N CYS A 25 51.35 15.36 7.26
CA CYS A 25 50.28 14.37 7.24
C CYS A 25 49.21 14.84 6.30
N SER A 26 49.03 14.06 5.24
CA SER A 26 47.96 14.09 4.30
C SER A 26 46.62 14.19 5.03
N SER A 27 45.81 15.19 4.64
CA SER A 27 44.39 15.28 4.97
C SER A 27 43.68 14.06 4.40
N SER A 28 43.54 13.00 5.17
CA SER A 28 42.56 11.95 4.92
C SER A 28 41.19 12.57 5.24
N THR A 29 40.50 13.01 4.21
CA THR A 29 39.07 13.17 4.23
C THR A 29 38.45 11.85 4.66
N THR A 30 38.08 11.75 5.92
CA THR A 30 37.27 10.65 6.43
C THR A 30 35.90 10.80 5.82
N SER A 31 35.73 10.28 4.59
CA SER A 31 34.40 9.96 4.10
C SER A 31 33.85 8.94 5.09
N THR A 32 32.86 9.31 5.84
CA THR A 32 32.03 8.39 6.61
C THR A 32 31.43 7.41 5.61
N LYS A 33 32.14 6.32 5.33
CA LYS A 33 31.57 5.16 4.68
C LYS A 33 30.49 4.70 5.64
N THR A 34 29.22 4.93 5.28
CA THR A 34 28.10 4.18 5.82
C THR A 34 28.52 2.72 5.70
N SER A 35 28.73 2.05 6.81
CA SER A 35 29.14 0.64 6.81
C SER A 35 28.05 -0.11 6.04
N ALA A 36 28.39 -0.63 4.87
CA ALA A 36 27.54 -1.55 4.15
C ALA A 36 27.20 -2.67 5.14
N THR A 37 25.93 -2.87 5.43
CA THR A 37 25.48 -3.95 6.31
C THR A 37 25.91 -5.25 5.65
N SER A 38 26.85 -5.99 6.27
CA SER A 38 27.34 -7.24 5.69
C SER A 38 26.23 -8.28 5.75
N CYS A 39 26.08 -9.07 4.68
CA CYS A 39 25.11 -10.16 4.64
C CYS A 39 25.78 -11.47 5.08
N GLU A 40 26.15 -11.52 6.37
CA GLU A 40 26.83 -12.68 6.96
C GLU A 40 25.88 -13.42 7.91
N PRO A 41 25.88 -14.77 7.91
CA PRO A 41 25.08 -15.55 8.83
C PRO A 41 25.51 -15.32 10.28
N ALA A 42 24.57 -15.26 11.19
CA ALA A 42 24.85 -15.21 12.62
C ALA A 42 25.49 -16.50 13.12
N LYS A 43 26.39 -16.38 14.14
CA LYS A 43 27.09 -17.51 14.75
C LYS A 43 26.23 -18.30 15.76
N GLY A 44 24.95 -18.30 15.69
CA GLY A 44 24.10 -19.00 16.65
C GLY A 44 22.63 -18.96 16.30
N LYS A 45 21.81 -19.29 17.26
CA LYS A 45 20.35 -19.17 17.11
C LYS A 45 19.94 -17.70 17.06
N VAL A 46 19.01 -17.40 16.13
CA VAL A 46 18.47 -16.07 15.91
C VAL A 46 16.97 -16.11 16.09
N THR A 47 16.41 -15.07 16.69
CA THR A 47 14.96 -14.82 16.71
C THR A 47 14.69 -13.48 16.03
N LEU A 48 13.98 -13.53 14.91
CA LEU A 48 13.56 -12.37 14.14
C LEU A 48 12.21 -11.85 14.66
N GLN A 49 12.02 -10.55 14.64
CA GLN A 49 10.73 -9.90 14.91
C GLN A 49 10.08 -9.52 13.58
N TYR A 50 8.89 -10.05 13.31
CA TYR A 50 8.08 -9.72 12.13
C TYR A 50 6.75 -9.09 12.54
N TRP A 51 6.53 -7.83 12.18
CA TRP A 51 5.27 -7.12 12.44
C TRP A 51 4.41 -7.07 11.18
N ASN A 52 3.12 -7.41 11.32
CA ASN A 52 2.21 -7.52 10.20
C ASN A 52 0.75 -7.24 10.61
N THR A 53 -0.14 -7.24 9.61
CA THR A 53 -1.59 -7.07 9.81
C THR A 53 -2.39 -8.28 9.29
N VAL A 54 -1.71 -9.31 8.77
CA VAL A 54 -2.33 -10.46 8.10
C VAL A 54 -2.96 -11.42 9.13
N PRO A 55 -4.26 -11.74 9.01
CA PRO A 55 -4.88 -12.78 9.83
C PRO A 55 -4.20 -14.14 9.64
N GLY A 56 -3.94 -14.85 10.74
CA GLY A 56 -3.37 -16.18 10.70
C GLY A 56 -1.88 -16.27 10.39
N MET A 57 -1.15 -15.14 10.38
CA MET A 57 0.31 -15.12 10.15
C MET A 57 1.09 -15.92 11.19
N ASP A 58 0.58 -16.07 12.41
CA ASP A 58 1.13 -16.94 13.43
C ASP A 58 1.27 -18.39 12.96
N LYS A 59 0.30 -18.90 12.20
CA LYS A 59 0.32 -20.27 11.63
C LYS A 59 1.32 -20.38 10.48
N VAL A 60 1.44 -19.32 9.66
CA VAL A 60 2.45 -19.27 8.59
C VAL A 60 3.86 -19.29 9.19
N VAL A 61 4.09 -18.46 10.20
CA VAL A 61 5.38 -18.39 10.91
C VAL A 61 5.70 -19.71 11.63
N ALA A 62 4.69 -20.40 12.20
CA ALA A 62 4.90 -21.71 12.82
C ALA A 62 5.43 -22.75 11.82
N LEU A 63 4.96 -22.72 10.56
CA LEU A 63 5.45 -23.59 9.50
C LEU A 63 6.95 -23.37 9.18
N TRP A 64 7.40 -22.13 9.24
CA TRP A 64 8.83 -21.79 9.12
C TRP A 64 9.62 -22.27 10.33
N ASN A 65 9.14 -21.96 11.53
CA ASN A 65 9.84 -22.23 12.79
C ASN A 65 10.08 -23.74 13.02
N GLU A 66 9.12 -24.56 12.62
CA GLU A 66 9.25 -26.02 12.67
C GLU A 66 10.46 -26.53 11.86
N LYS A 67 10.69 -25.94 10.68
CA LYS A 67 11.72 -26.36 9.74
C LYS A 67 13.07 -25.66 9.95
N ASN A 68 13.09 -24.59 10.73
CA ASN A 68 14.26 -23.72 10.89
C ASN A 68 14.62 -23.48 12.36
N PRO A 69 15.09 -24.51 13.11
CA PRO A 69 15.34 -24.41 14.56
C PRO A 69 16.39 -23.36 14.97
N ASN A 70 17.23 -22.94 14.03
CA ASN A 70 18.28 -21.93 14.26
C ASN A 70 17.85 -20.50 13.86
N ILE A 71 16.74 -20.34 13.12
CA ILE A 71 16.20 -19.04 12.71
C ILE A 71 14.72 -19.04 13.05
N GLN A 72 14.42 -18.64 14.27
CA GLN A 72 13.05 -18.53 14.73
C GLN A 72 12.48 -17.16 14.41
N VAL A 73 11.17 -17.07 14.23
CA VAL A 73 10.47 -15.82 13.97
C VAL A 73 9.34 -15.67 15.00
N GLU A 74 9.27 -14.50 15.60
CA GLU A 74 8.15 -14.07 16.42
C GLU A 74 7.34 -13.03 15.63
N THR A 75 6.03 -13.24 15.52
CA THR A 75 5.15 -12.33 14.79
C THR A 75 4.30 -11.51 15.74
N LYS A 76 4.07 -10.25 15.38
CA LYS A 76 3.18 -9.33 16.10
C LYS A 76 2.19 -8.70 15.13
N ASN A 77 0.89 -8.87 15.43
CA ASN A 77 -0.15 -8.16 14.70
C ASN A 77 -0.23 -6.70 15.19
N ILE A 78 -0.21 -5.74 14.24
CA ILE A 78 -0.25 -4.29 14.48
C ILE A 78 -1.38 -3.60 13.69
N SER A 79 -2.45 -4.30 13.38
CA SER A 79 -3.54 -3.82 12.52
C SER A 79 -4.29 -2.58 13.03
N ASN A 80 -4.28 -2.34 14.35
CA ASN A 80 -5.05 -1.22 14.93
C ASN A 80 -4.50 0.17 14.58
N ASP A 81 -3.17 0.30 14.44
CA ASP A 81 -2.48 1.55 14.06
C ASP A 81 -1.09 1.21 13.52
N GLN A 82 -1.07 0.50 12.40
CA GLN A 82 0.17 -0.05 11.83
C GLN A 82 1.29 0.98 11.72
N TYR A 83 1.05 2.09 11.05
CA TYR A 83 2.09 3.06 10.74
C TYR A 83 2.43 4.00 11.90
N GLY A 84 1.49 4.24 12.81
CA GLY A 84 1.76 4.94 14.06
C GLY A 84 2.67 4.12 14.98
N ILE A 85 2.36 2.84 15.16
CA ILE A 85 3.16 1.91 15.94
C ILE A 85 4.56 1.78 15.33
N LEU A 86 4.67 1.59 14.00
CA LEU A 86 5.94 1.43 13.31
C LEU A 86 6.80 2.70 13.38
N SER A 87 6.22 3.89 13.12
CA SER A 87 6.92 5.17 13.21
C SER A 87 7.44 5.46 14.63
N ASN A 88 6.66 5.14 15.64
CA ASN A 88 7.10 5.31 17.04
C ASN A 88 8.24 4.36 17.39
N ALA A 89 8.18 3.12 16.92
CA ALA A 89 9.26 2.14 17.12
C ALA A 89 10.56 2.55 16.40
N LEU A 90 10.46 3.07 15.17
CA LEU A 90 11.61 3.61 14.42
C LEU A 90 12.29 4.76 15.16
N LYS A 91 11.49 5.73 15.64
CA LYS A 91 12.01 6.87 16.44
C LYS A 91 12.68 6.42 17.74
N ALA A 92 12.17 5.37 18.37
CA ALA A 92 12.72 4.80 19.59
C ALA A 92 13.91 3.84 19.36
N GLY A 93 14.30 3.56 18.12
CA GLY A 93 15.32 2.57 17.80
C GLY A 93 14.94 1.12 18.17
N LYS A 94 13.62 0.84 18.18
CA LYS A 94 13.02 -0.46 18.55
C LYS A 94 12.17 -1.06 17.43
N ALA A 95 12.45 -0.68 16.19
CA ALA A 95 11.78 -1.28 15.04
C ALA A 95 12.10 -2.79 14.93
N PRO A 96 11.18 -3.61 14.38
CA PRO A 96 11.40 -5.03 14.16
C PRO A 96 12.48 -5.28 13.10
N ASP A 97 12.89 -6.53 12.88
CA ASP A 97 13.75 -6.92 11.76
C ASP A 97 13.01 -6.77 10.43
N LEU A 98 11.74 -7.17 10.43
CA LEU A 98 10.86 -7.13 9.25
C LEU A 98 9.50 -6.54 9.62
N SER A 99 8.90 -5.80 8.68
CA SER A 99 7.51 -5.35 8.80
C SER A 99 6.78 -5.45 7.47
N GLN A 100 5.51 -5.84 7.54
CA GLN A 100 4.62 -5.64 6.41
C GLN A 100 4.42 -4.14 6.19
N VAL A 101 4.47 -3.69 4.93
CA VAL A 101 4.29 -2.28 4.53
C VAL A 101 3.57 -2.25 3.19
N GLY A 102 2.49 -1.46 3.10
CA GLY A 102 1.79 -1.19 1.85
C GLY A 102 2.68 -0.48 0.83
N TYR A 103 2.45 -0.72 -0.45
CA TYR A 103 3.24 -0.07 -1.52
C TYR A 103 3.16 1.45 -1.47
N ASP A 104 2.03 2.01 -1.12
CA ASP A 104 1.79 3.45 -1.01
C ASP A 104 2.56 4.12 0.14
N GLU A 105 2.85 3.38 1.21
CA GLU A 105 3.59 3.88 2.37
C GLU A 105 5.13 3.71 2.25
N LEU A 106 5.59 2.84 1.34
CA LEU A 106 7.03 2.62 1.15
C LEU A 106 7.79 3.93 0.86
N PRO A 107 7.35 4.82 -0.07
CA PRO A 107 8.07 6.06 -0.35
C PRO A 107 8.14 6.99 0.87
N ASN A 108 7.05 7.08 1.64
CA ASN A 108 6.98 7.88 2.86
C ASN A 108 7.96 7.37 3.95
N LEU A 109 8.01 6.08 4.16
CA LEU A 109 8.95 5.47 5.12
C LEU A 109 10.40 5.57 4.64
N ARG A 110 10.65 5.53 3.33
CA ARG A 110 11.98 5.73 2.77
C ARG A 110 12.53 7.14 3.07
N THR A 111 11.70 8.19 2.97
CA THR A 111 12.13 9.56 3.34
C THR A 111 12.54 9.66 4.81
N GLN A 112 12.00 8.79 5.67
CA GLN A 112 12.35 8.68 7.08
C GLN A 112 13.57 7.77 7.33
N SER A 113 14.24 7.29 6.28
CA SER A 113 15.35 6.33 6.37
C SER A 113 14.99 5.06 7.18
N ALA A 114 13.76 4.57 6.99
CA ALA A 114 13.19 3.47 7.78
C ALA A 114 13.74 2.09 7.40
N PHE A 115 14.41 1.96 6.25
CA PHE A 115 14.79 0.68 5.68
C PHE A 115 16.29 0.43 5.69
N VAL A 116 16.64 -0.85 5.64
CA VAL A 116 17.99 -1.35 5.30
C VAL A 116 17.97 -1.81 3.85
N ASP A 117 19.02 -1.49 3.10
CA ASP A 117 19.22 -2.05 1.76
C ASP A 117 19.82 -3.45 1.87
N ALA A 118 19.05 -4.44 1.45
CA ALA A 118 19.46 -5.85 1.45
C ALA A 118 20.22 -6.27 0.18
N SER A 119 20.59 -5.34 -0.72
CA SER A 119 21.30 -5.64 -1.97
C SER A 119 22.67 -6.31 -1.75
N ALA A 120 23.27 -6.14 -0.57
CA ALA A 120 24.47 -6.87 -0.19
C ALA A 120 24.25 -8.38 -0.08
N CYS A 121 23.00 -8.83 0.06
CA CYS A 121 22.61 -10.24 0.07
C CYS A 121 22.28 -10.71 -1.34
N SER A 122 23.12 -11.53 -1.96
CA SER A 122 22.85 -12.06 -3.32
C SER A 122 21.49 -12.77 -3.44
N ALA A 123 21.04 -13.44 -2.38
CA ALA A 123 19.71 -14.06 -2.35
C ALA A 123 18.57 -13.05 -2.45
N ALA A 124 18.73 -11.83 -1.90
CA ALA A 124 17.74 -10.78 -2.00
C ALA A 124 17.62 -10.23 -3.43
N THR A 125 18.75 -9.96 -4.09
CA THR A 125 18.75 -9.49 -5.48
C THR A 125 18.28 -10.57 -6.46
N ALA A 126 18.65 -11.85 -6.23
CA ALA A 126 18.18 -12.97 -7.05
C ALA A 126 16.66 -13.22 -6.94
N ALA A 127 16.02 -12.78 -5.86
CA ALA A 127 14.58 -12.94 -5.70
C ALA A 127 13.75 -12.13 -6.72
N LYS A 128 14.32 -11.07 -7.35
CA LYS A 128 13.64 -10.24 -8.34
C LYS A 128 12.88 -11.04 -9.39
N SER A 129 13.48 -12.06 -9.97
CA SER A 129 12.89 -12.89 -11.03
C SER A 129 11.71 -13.75 -10.58
N LYS A 130 11.45 -13.82 -9.27
CA LYS A 130 10.34 -14.61 -8.72
C LYS A 130 9.03 -13.84 -8.59
N PHE A 131 9.03 -12.53 -8.81
CA PHE A 131 7.89 -11.66 -8.62
C PHE A 131 7.34 -11.10 -9.93
N VAL A 132 6.09 -10.69 -9.91
CA VAL A 132 5.49 -9.89 -10.97
C VAL A 132 6.30 -8.60 -11.12
N PRO A 133 6.81 -8.25 -12.32
CA PRO A 133 7.83 -7.20 -12.47
C PRO A 133 7.48 -5.83 -11.89
N TRP A 134 6.23 -5.38 -12.04
CA TRP A 134 5.83 -4.07 -11.52
C TRP A 134 5.82 -4.00 -9.99
N THR A 135 5.50 -5.11 -9.30
CA THR A 135 5.51 -5.17 -7.83
C THR A 135 6.92 -5.03 -7.29
N TRP A 136 7.88 -5.69 -7.95
CA TRP A 136 9.29 -5.53 -7.62
C TRP A 136 9.76 -4.10 -7.85
N SER A 137 9.40 -3.48 -8.97
CA SER A 137 9.78 -2.11 -9.27
C SER A 137 9.30 -1.12 -8.20
N GLN A 138 8.08 -1.29 -7.69
CA GLN A 138 7.57 -0.48 -6.59
C GLN A 138 8.30 -0.75 -5.26
N ALA A 139 8.56 -2.01 -4.91
CA ALA A 139 9.24 -2.39 -3.68
C ALA A 139 10.73 -1.97 -3.65
N SER A 140 11.38 -1.87 -4.82
CA SER A 140 12.77 -1.50 -5.00
C SER A 140 12.99 -0.05 -5.43
N PHE A 141 11.91 0.74 -5.55
CA PHE A 141 11.94 2.12 -6.05
C PHE A 141 12.67 2.25 -7.40
N GLY A 142 12.29 1.42 -8.37
CA GLY A 142 12.90 1.40 -9.69
C GLY A 142 14.31 0.80 -9.69
N ASP A 143 14.52 -0.26 -8.92
CA ASP A 143 15.80 -1.00 -8.81
C ASP A 143 16.95 -0.18 -8.19
N THR A 144 16.67 0.79 -7.34
CA THR A 144 17.73 1.55 -6.62
C THR A 144 18.30 0.79 -5.43
N GLY A 145 17.71 -0.36 -5.03
CA GLY A 145 18.13 -1.22 -3.91
C GLY A 145 17.06 -2.26 -3.63
N VAL A 146 17.30 -3.11 -2.62
CA VAL A 146 16.33 -4.11 -2.14
C VAL A 146 15.89 -3.73 -0.74
N PHE A 147 14.81 -2.95 -0.61
CA PHE A 147 14.32 -2.45 0.68
C PHE A 147 13.16 -3.27 1.23
N ALA A 148 12.45 -3.96 0.33
CA ALA A 148 11.33 -4.83 0.65
C ALA A 148 11.18 -5.92 -0.42
N MET A 149 10.47 -7.00 -0.10
CA MET A 149 10.03 -7.99 -1.07
C MET A 149 8.51 -7.91 -1.22
N PRO A 150 7.97 -7.96 -2.45
CA PRO A 150 6.54 -8.00 -2.66
C PRO A 150 5.89 -9.19 -1.95
N GLN A 151 4.77 -8.98 -1.24
CA GLN A 151 4.04 -10.05 -0.56
C GLN A 151 2.76 -10.38 -1.33
N ASP A 152 1.88 -9.40 -1.51
CA ASP A 152 0.62 -9.55 -2.21
C ASP A 152 0.29 -8.34 -3.07
N THR A 153 -0.79 -8.45 -3.85
CA THR A 153 -1.34 -7.38 -4.70
C THR A 153 -2.85 -7.35 -4.56
N GLY A 154 -3.44 -6.22 -4.93
CA GLY A 154 -4.88 -6.00 -4.89
C GLY A 154 -5.48 -5.68 -6.27
N PRO A 155 -5.33 -6.53 -7.32
CA PRO A 155 -5.99 -6.28 -8.59
C PRO A 155 -7.49 -6.13 -8.37
N MET A 156 -8.06 -5.05 -8.94
CA MET A 156 -9.45 -4.69 -8.72
C MET A 156 -10.41 -5.46 -9.62
N ALA A 157 -11.60 -5.71 -9.09
CA ALA A 157 -12.72 -6.33 -9.81
C ALA A 157 -14.05 -5.77 -9.28
N LEU A 158 -15.13 -6.03 -10.01
CA LEU A 158 -16.49 -5.72 -9.60
C LEU A 158 -17.14 -7.00 -9.03
N TYR A 159 -17.50 -6.94 -7.76
CA TYR A 159 -18.34 -7.94 -7.09
C TYR A 159 -19.79 -7.57 -7.27
N VAL A 160 -20.61 -8.45 -7.79
CA VAL A 160 -22.03 -8.17 -8.06
C VAL A 160 -22.94 -9.15 -7.35
N ARG A 161 -24.01 -8.67 -6.79
CA ARG A 161 -25.15 -9.46 -6.33
C ARG A 161 -25.95 -9.90 -7.54
N SER A 162 -25.50 -11.01 -8.14
CA SER A 162 -26.12 -11.55 -9.37
C SER A 162 -27.63 -11.83 -9.21
N ASP A 163 -28.06 -12.21 -8.01
CA ASP A 163 -29.47 -12.38 -7.67
C ASP A 163 -30.27 -11.06 -7.73
N ILE A 164 -29.70 -9.94 -7.26
CA ILE A 164 -30.34 -8.62 -7.32
C ILE A 164 -30.40 -8.12 -8.76
N PHE A 165 -29.29 -8.18 -9.51
CA PHE A 165 -29.27 -7.78 -10.91
C PHE A 165 -30.30 -8.55 -11.74
N LYS A 166 -30.37 -9.88 -11.56
CA LYS A 166 -31.34 -10.74 -12.22
C LYS A 166 -32.80 -10.40 -11.82
N LYS A 167 -33.05 -10.17 -10.53
CA LYS A 167 -34.39 -9.82 -10.02
C LYS A 167 -34.96 -8.57 -10.68
N HIS A 168 -34.09 -7.60 -10.98
CA HIS A 168 -34.47 -6.30 -11.55
C HIS A 168 -34.29 -6.23 -13.07
N ASP A 169 -33.97 -7.36 -13.74
CA ASP A 169 -33.69 -7.45 -15.18
C ASP A 169 -32.66 -6.42 -15.66
N ILE A 170 -31.55 -6.33 -14.92
CA ILE A 170 -30.44 -5.44 -15.19
C ILE A 170 -29.22 -6.28 -15.59
N ALA A 171 -28.66 -6.02 -16.76
CA ALA A 171 -27.42 -6.64 -17.19
C ALA A 171 -26.23 -6.21 -16.30
N ILE A 172 -25.30 -7.10 -16.06
CA ILE A 172 -24.04 -6.76 -15.36
C ILE A 172 -23.26 -5.77 -16.23
N PRO A 173 -22.89 -4.59 -15.70
CA PRO A 173 -22.25 -3.54 -16.49
C PRO A 173 -20.79 -3.89 -16.82
N THR A 174 -20.38 -3.58 -18.04
CA THR A 174 -19.00 -3.75 -18.56
C THR A 174 -18.28 -2.40 -18.74
N THR A 175 -19.01 -1.31 -18.74
CA THR A 175 -18.50 0.06 -18.82
C THR A 175 -19.00 0.90 -17.63
N TRP A 176 -18.29 1.97 -17.31
CA TRP A 176 -18.73 2.88 -16.25
C TRP A 176 -20.04 3.61 -16.59
N ASP A 177 -20.32 3.86 -17.87
CA ASP A 177 -21.61 4.42 -18.30
C ASP A 177 -22.78 3.44 -18.08
N GLU A 178 -22.55 2.15 -18.39
CA GLU A 178 -23.52 1.10 -18.08
C GLU A 178 -23.70 0.94 -16.57
N TYR A 179 -22.63 1.08 -15.78
CA TYR A 179 -22.69 1.03 -14.32
C TYR A 179 -23.56 2.16 -13.75
N ALA A 180 -23.40 3.40 -14.24
CA ALA A 180 -24.25 4.53 -13.85
C ALA A 180 -25.71 4.31 -14.26
N THR A 181 -25.94 3.73 -15.45
CA THR A 181 -27.29 3.37 -15.93
C THR A 181 -27.91 2.30 -15.05
N ALA A 182 -27.15 1.26 -14.67
CA ALA A 182 -27.63 0.23 -13.75
C ALA A 182 -27.95 0.81 -12.36
N ALA A 183 -27.12 1.72 -11.86
CA ALA A 183 -27.36 2.43 -10.60
C ALA A 183 -28.70 3.19 -10.61
N ALA A 184 -28.97 3.94 -11.66
CA ALA A 184 -30.22 4.69 -11.82
C ALA A 184 -31.45 3.75 -11.92
N LYS A 185 -31.33 2.63 -12.64
CA LYS A 185 -32.41 1.62 -12.74
C LYS A 185 -32.68 0.96 -11.38
N LEU A 186 -31.65 0.56 -10.63
CA LEU A 186 -31.80 -0.02 -9.29
C LEU A 186 -32.49 0.94 -8.35
N HIS A 187 -32.01 2.17 -8.28
CA HIS A 187 -32.59 3.21 -7.41
C HIS A 187 -34.05 3.56 -7.78
N LYS A 188 -34.37 3.56 -9.07
CA LYS A 188 -35.76 3.75 -9.53
C LYS A 188 -36.66 2.59 -9.12
N ALA A 189 -36.15 1.35 -9.14
CA ALA A 189 -36.91 0.15 -8.77
C ALA A 189 -37.11 0.04 -7.24
N ASP A 190 -36.12 0.39 -6.48
CA ASP A 190 -36.15 0.49 -5.00
C ASP A 190 -35.24 1.64 -4.54
N PRO A 191 -35.79 2.79 -4.09
CA PRO A 191 -35.01 3.93 -3.62
C PRO A 191 -34.12 3.65 -2.38
N LYS A 192 -34.25 2.48 -1.78
CA LYS A 192 -33.39 2.04 -0.66
C LYS A 192 -32.27 1.11 -1.10
N LEU A 193 -32.19 0.80 -2.38
CA LEU A 193 -31.20 -0.08 -2.96
C LEU A 193 -30.18 0.76 -3.75
N ASP A 194 -28.98 0.84 -3.24
CA ASP A 194 -27.86 1.53 -3.89
C ASP A 194 -27.02 0.53 -4.68
N ILE A 195 -26.41 1.00 -5.78
CA ILE A 195 -25.52 0.11 -6.55
C ILE A 195 -24.27 -0.25 -5.75
N THR A 196 -23.70 0.70 -5.01
CA THR A 196 -22.53 0.54 -4.14
C THR A 196 -22.48 1.65 -3.10
N PHE A 197 -21.33 1.81 -2.43
CA PHE A 197 -21.04 2.95 -1.57
C PHE A 197 -19.72 3.61 -2.01
N PHE A 198 -19.58 4.88 -1.69
CA PHE A 198 -18.37 5.68 -1.79
C PHE A 198 -17.87 5.95 -0.38
N ASP A 199 -16.72 5.37 -0.01
CA ASP A 199 -16.11 5.64 1.30
C ASP A 199 -15.19 6.86 1.20
N PRO A 200 -15.60 8.03 1.70
CA PRO A 200 -14.80 9.25 1.58
C PRO A 200 -13.51 9.21 2.42
N ASN A 201 -13.41 8.27 3.37
CA ASN A 201 -12.23 8.10 4.20
C ASN A 201 -11.24 7.06 3.64
N ASN A 202 -11.49 6.56 2.43
CA ASN A 202 -10.63 5.55 1.80
C ASN A 202 -9.95 6.10 0.55
N ALA A 203 -8.90 6.92 0.76
CA ALA A 203 -8.12 7.47 -0.35
C ALA A 203 -7.40 6.39 -1.17
N GLU A 204 -7.01 5.27 -0.56
CA GLU A 204 -6.34 4.17 -1.26
C GLU A 204 -7.27 3.53 -2.30
N TRP A 205 -8.52 3.27 -1.94
CA TRP A 205 -9.53 2.79 -2.88
C TRP A 205 -9.73 3.77 -4.03
N PHE A 206 -9.85 5.07 -3.72
CA PHE A 206 -10.03 6.09 -4.74
C PHE A 206 -8.81 6.19 -5.67
N ASN A 207 -7.59 6.08 -5.12
CA ASN A 207 -6.37 6.02 -5.91
C ASN A 207 -6.35 4.79 -6.85
N GLY A 208 -6.89 3.64 -6.42
CA GLY A 208 -7.07 2.46 -7.27
C GLY A 208 -7.97 2.73 -8.48
N LEU A 209 -9.03 3.52 -8.30
CA LEU A 209 -9.90 3.96 -9.40
C LEU A 209 -9.20 4.95 -10.34
N LEU A 210 -8.38 5.87 -9.78
CA LEU A 210 -7.55 6.78 -10.59
C LEU A 210 -6.55 5.98 -11.41
N TRP A 211 -5.91 4.98 -10.80
CA TRP A 211 -4.97 4.08 -11.46
C TRP A 211 -5.64 3.34 -12.62
N GLN A 212 -6.85 2.80 -12.41
CA GLN A 212 -7.65 2.13 -13.43
C GLN A 212 -7.93 3.02 -14.66
N ASN A 213 -8.07 4.33 -14.48
CA ASN A 213 -8.24 5.30 -15.57
C ASN A 213 -6.90 5.83 -16.13
N ASN A 214 -5.81 5.10 -15.94
CA ASN A 214 -4.47 5.50 -16.39
C ASN A 214 -3.98 6.85 -15.83
N ALA A 215 -4.52 7.33 -14.71
CA ALA A 215 -4.00 8.51 -14.07
C ALA A 215 -2.61 8.20 -13.48
N GLN A 216 -1.64 9.03 -13.80
CA GLN A 216 -0.34 9.04 -13.15
C GLN A 216 -0.36 10.12 -12.08
N MET A 217 -0.24 9.75 -10.81
CA MET A 217 -0.20 10.75 -9.74
C MET A 217 1.17 11.41 -9.63
N TYR A 218 2.22 10.66 -9.92
CA TYR A 218 3.60 11.12 -9.84
C TYR A 218 4.46 10.51 -10.93
N SER A 219 5.46 11.25 -11.37
CA SER A 219 6.57 10.76 -12.18
C SER A 219 7.85 11.50 -11.81
N TYR A 220 9.02 11.00 -12.17
CA TYR A 220 10.31 11.64 -11.92
C TYR A 220 10.96 12.00 -13.25
N SER A 221 11.26 13.27 -13.45
CA SER A 221 11.86 13.76 -14.69
C SER A 221 12.65 15.06 -14.43
N GLY A 222 13.83 15.17 -15.00
CA GLY A 222 14.65 16.36 -14.94
C GLY A 222 15.02 16.76 -13.51
N ASP A 223 15.47 15.83 -12.69
CA ASP A 223 15.91 15.99 -11.29
C ASP A 223 14.80 16.37 -10.29
N LYS A 224 13.54 16.23 -10.68
CA LYS A 224 12.41 16.56 -9.81
C LYS A 224 11.21 15.67 -10.04
N TRP A 225 10.37 15.59 -9.03
CA TRP A 225 9.06 14.98 -9.12
C TRP A 225 8.10 15.84 -9.93
N GLN A 226 7.35 15.22 -10.81
CA GLN A 226 6.19 15.82 -11.47
C GLN A 226 4.95 15.35 -10.71
N VAL A 227 4.16 16.27 -10.20
CA VAL A 227 2.96 15.99 -9.41
C VAL A 227 1.73 16.24 -10.27
N THR A 228 0.99 15.18 -10.59
CA THR A 228 -0.16 15.16 -11.50
C THR A 228 -1.40 14.53 -10.88
N VAL A 229 -1.54 14.65 -9.55
CA VAL A 229 -2.68 14.10 -8.78
C VAL A 229 -4.04 14.57 -9.35
N ALA A 230 -4.11 15.82 -9.80
CA ALA A 230 -5.31 16.40 -10.40
C ALA A 230 -5.28 16.38 -11.94
N SER A 231 -4.73 15.33 -12.55
CA SER A 231 -4.71 15.14 -14.00
C SER A 231 -6.11 15.07 -14.61
N GLN A 232 -6.22 15.18 -15.94
CA GLN A 232 -7.49 15.03 -16.64
C GLN A 232 -8.13 13.66 -16.37
N GLN A 233 -7.35 12.59 -16.37
CA GLN A 233 -7.82 11.24 -16.07
C GLN A 233 -8.35 11.13 -14.63
N SER A 234 -7.65 11.75 -13.66
CA SER A 234 -8.12 11.80 -12.27
C SER A 234 -9.44 12.56 -12.15
N ARG A 235 -9.57 13.70 -12.80
CA ARG A 235 -10.80 14.50 -12.78
C ARG A 235 -11.98 13.79 -13.43
N GLN A 236 -11.76 13.02 -14.49
CA GLN A 236 -12.81 12.21 -15.11
C GLN A 236 -13.42 11.23 -14.11
N VAL A 237 -12.58 10.54 -13.33
CA VAL A 237 -13.04 9.63 -12.25
C VAL A 237 -13.78 10.41 -11.16
N ALA A 238 -13.22 11.53 -10.72
CA ALA A 238 -13.82 12.38 -9.70
C ALA A 238 -15.20 12.88 -10.11
N ASP A 239 -15.33 13.42 -11.31
CA ASP A 239 -16.58 13.96 -11.84
C ASP A 239 -17.66 12.86 -12.01
N TYR A 240 -17.23 11.66 -12.39
CA TYR A 240 -18.11 10.50 -12.49
C TYR A 240 -18.68 10.11 -11.12
N TRP A 241 -17.84 9.91 -10.13
CA TRP A 241 -18.30 9.55 -8.79
C TRP A 241 -19.10 10.69 -8.11
N GLN A 242 -18.72 11.94 -8.38
CA GLN A 242 -19.50 13.09 -7.92
C GLN A 242 -20.95 13.07 -8.47
N LYS A 243 -21.15 12.68 -9.74
CA LYS A 243 -22.50 12.53 -10.32
C LYS A 243 -23.29 11.42 -9.64
N LEU A 244 -22.67 10.28 -9.32
CA LEU A 244 -23.35 9.20 -8.59
C LEU A 244 -23.74 9.64 -7.17
N ILE A 245 -22.87 10.36 -6.47
CA ILE A 245 -23.15 10.93 -5.14
C ILE A 245 -24.30 11.94 -5.22
N ALA A 246 -24.23 12.92 -6.12
CA ALA A 246 -25.24 13.94 -6.29
C ALA A 246 -26.61 13.36 -6.68
N GLY A 247 -26.61 12.29 -7.49
CA GLY A 247 -27.79 11.53 -7.87
C GLY A 247 -28.34 10.61 -6.77
N LYS A 248 -27.67 10.52 -5.61
CA LYS A 248 -28.00 9.58 -4.51
C LYS A 248 -28.07 8.12 -4.98
N LEU A 249 -27.18 7.75 -5.90
CA LEU A 249 -27.10 6.42 -6.48
C LEU A 249 -26.10 5.52 -5.73
N VAL A 250 -25.33 6.13 -4.82
CA VAL A 250 -24.34 5.48 -3.95
C VAL A 250 -24.46 6.04 -2.54
N ARG A 251 -24.18 5.22 -1.55
CA ARG A 251 -24.10 5.63 -0.14
C ARG A 251 -22.74 6.29 0.13
N THR A 252 -22.71 7.24 1.06
CA THR A 252 -21.48 7.92 1.50
C THR A 252 -21.26 7.84 3.02
N ASP A 253 -22.09 7.08 3.70
CA ASP A 253 -22.11 6.92 5.16
C ASP A 253 -21.55 5.58 5.64
N LEU A 254 -20.93 4.80 4.75
CA LEU A 254 -20.35 3.51 5.06
C LEU A 254 -18.84 3.55 4.90
N ALA A 255 -18.13 2.98 5.89
CA ALA A 255 -16.71 2.72 5.80
C ALA A 255 -16.45 1.26 5.37
N ASN A 256 -15.45 1.07 4.52
CA ASN A 256 -15.05 -0.25 4.07
C ASN A 256 -14.67 -1.17 5.25
N GLY A 257 -15.18 -2.41 5.23
CA GLY A 257 -14.95 -3.40 6.29
C GLY A 257 -15.69 -3.13 7.61
N SER A 258 -16.53 -2.10 7.68
CA SER A 258 -17.30 -1.79 8.88
C SER A 258 -18.49 -2.75 9.09
N THR A 259 -18.90 -2.89 10.34
CA THR A 259 -20.12 -3.64 10.69
C THR A 259 -21.35 -3.09 9.97
N GLN A 260 -21.42 -1.76 9.78
CA GLN A 260 -22.50 -1.09 9.06
C GLN A 260 -22.54 -1.46 7.58
N MET A 261 -21.35 -1.57 6.94
CA MET A 261 -21.23 -2.04 5.55
C MET A 261 -21.77 -3.48 5.42
N TYR A 262 -21.33 -4.39 6.28
CA TYR A 262 -21.83 -5.78 6.25
C TYR A 262 -23.32 -5.85 6.54
N ALA A 263 -23.84 -5.06 7.46
CA ALA A 263 -25.27 -5.00 7.74
C ALA A 263 -26.08 -4.50 6.53
N ALA A 264 -25.58 -3.51 5.78
CA ALA A 264 -26.21 -3.03 4.57
C ALA A 264 -26.29 -4.11 3.47
N TYR A 265 -25.22 -4.89 3.29
CA TYR A 265 -25.20 -6.06 2.39
C TYR A 265 -26.16 -7.15 2.86
N GLN A 266 -26.17 -7.48 4.17
CA GLN A 266 -27.08 -8.49 4.73
C GLN A 266 -28.56 -8.11 4.57
N GLN A 267 -28.87 -6.84 4.53
CA GLN A 267 -30.22 -6.30 4.33
C GLN A 267 -30.59 -6.10 2.85
N ASP A 268 -29.75 -6.57 1.93
CA ASP A 268 -29.91 -6.39 0.47
C ASP A 268 -30.08 -4.92 0.05
N ARG A 269 -29.33 -4.00 0.70
CA ARG A 269 -29.36 -2.55 0.43
C ARG A 269 -28.29 -2.09 -0.55
N ILE A 270 -27.34 -2.96 -0.89
CA ILE A 270 -26.23 -2.67 -1.80
C ILE A 270 -26.10 -3.84 -2.78
N ALA A 271 -26.04 -3.52 -4.07
CA ALA A 271 -26.05 -4.50 -5.16
C ALA A 271 -24.66 -4.90 -5.67
N SER A 272 -23.63 -4.11 -5.41
CA SER A 272 -22.26 -4.42 -5.86
C SER A 272 -21.19 -3.84 -4.93
N TYR A 273 -19.97 -4.30 -5.11
CA TYR A 273 -18.78 -3.79 -4.43
C TYR A 273 -17.63 -3.67 -5.43
N VAL A 274 -17.09 -2.47 -5.53
CA VAL A 274 -15.88 -2.21 -6.32
C VAL A 274 -14.69 -2.49 -5.41
N GLY A 275 -14.07 -3.64 -5.59
CA GLY A 275 -13.10 -4.15 -4.63
C GLY A 275 -11.83 -4.74 -5.25
N ALA A 276 -10.96 -5.21 -4.40
CA ALA A 276 -9.72 -5.87 -4.76
C ALA A 276 -9.76 -7.37 -4.48
N ALA A 277 -8.75 -8.11 -4.93
CA ALA A 277 -8.70 -9.57 -4.82
C ALA A 277 -8.84 -10.08 -3.38
N TRP A 278 -8.25 -9.40 -2.38
CA TRP A 278 -8.40 -9.77 -0.97
C TRP A 278 -9.84 -9.66 -0.45
N GLY A 279 -10.70 -8.89 -1.11
CA GLY A 279 -12.12 -8.76 -0.76
C GLY A 279 -12.91 -10.07 -0.82
N TYR A 280 -12.45 -11.07 -1.59
CA TYR A 280 -13.18 -12.34 -1.71
C TYR A 280 -13.32 -13.06 -0.37
N SER A 281 -12.28 -13.09 0.44
CA SER A 281 -12.30 -13.69 1.77
C SER A 281 -13.11 -12.87 2.76
N MET A 282 -13.03 -11.53 2.66
CA MET A 282 -13.80 -10.61 3.48
C MET A 282 -15.32 -10.87 3.34
N PHE A 283 -15.81 -11.06 2.11
CA PHE A 283 -17.23 -11.36 1.87
C PHE A 283 -17.59 -12.76 2.33
N ARG A 284 -16.80 -13.77 2.01
CA ARG A 284 -16.99 -15.14 2.45
C ARG A 284 -17.13 -15.25 3.98
N ASP A 285 -16.26 -14.58 4.70
CA ASP A 285 -16.14 -14.74 6.15
C ASP A 285 -17.17 -13.89 6.92
N ASN A 286 -17.57 -12.74 6.39
CA ASN A 286 -18.51 -11.83 7.07
C ASN A 286 -19.95 -11.88 6.53
N LEU A 287 -20.17 -12.48 5.36
CA LEU A 287 -21.50 -12.62 4.74
C LEU A 287 -21.85 -14.09 4.41
N PRO A 288 -21.67 -15.06 5.32
CA PRO A 288 -21.80 -16.49 5.00
C PRO A 288 -23.20 -16.86 4.49
N LYS A 289 -24.24 -16.13 4.87
CA LYS A 289 -25.63 -16.34 4.39
C LYS A 289 -25.88 -15.88 2.95
N GLN A 290 -24.89 -15.24 2.33
CA GLN A 290 -24.99 -14.80 0.94
C GLN A 290 -24.18 -15.67 -0.03
N ALA A 291 -23.74 -16.85 0.41
CA ALA A 291 -23.11 -17.83 -0.47
C ALA A 291 -24.00 -18.13 -1.70
N GLY A 292 -23.40 -18.18 -2.88
CA GLY A 292 -24.09 -18.39 -4.17
C GLY A 292 -24.86 -17.19 -4.72
N LYS A 293 -24.80 -16.02 -4.06
CA LYS A 293 -25.48 -14.79 -4.52
C LYS A 293 -24.54 -13.78 -5.19
N TRP A 294 -23.25 -14.03 -5.11
CA TRP A 294 -22.21 -13.12 -5.60
C TRP A 294 -21.49 -13.70 -6.80
N SER A 295 -21.23 -12.88 -7.78
CA SER A 295 -20.28 -13.13 -8.87
C SER A 295 -19.19 -12.09 -8.85
N ILE A 296 -17.98 -12.44 -9.30
CA ILE A 296 -16.87 -11.52 -9.48
C ILE A 296 -16.60 -11.39 -10.97
N VAL A 297 -16.66 -10.16 -11.48
CA VAL A 297 -16.49 -9.85 -12.90
C VAL A 297 -15.41 -8.77 -13.08
N PRO A 298 -14.84 -8.61 -14.28
CA PRO A 298 -13.89 -7.52 -14.54
C PRO A 298 -14.46 -6.16 -14.15
N MET A 299 -13.57 -5.22 -13.79
CA MET A 299 -13.96 -3.83 -13.56
C MET A 299 -14.66 -3.26 -14.80
N PRO A 300 -15.69 -2.41 -14.63
CA PRO A 300 -16.21 -1.61 -15.74
C PRO A 300 -15.10 -0.75 -16.34
N THR A 301 -15.09 -0.57 -17.66
CA THR A 301 -14.04 0.16 -18.35
C THR A 301 -14.43 1.60 -18.70
N TRP A 302 -13.45 2.50 -18.81
CA TRP A 302 -13.65 3.88 -19.28
C TRP A 302 -13.70 4.01 -20.82
N GLY A 303 -13.42 2.93 -21.53
CA GLY A 303 -13.38 2.87 -22.99
C GLY A 303 -12.89 1.50 -23.45
N SER A 304 -12.26 1.44 -24.64
CA SER A 304 -11.83 0.18 -25.26
C SER A 304 -10.63 -0.49 -24.58
N ASP A 305 -9.83 0.24 -23.82
CA ASP A 305 -8.49 -0.21 -23.40
C ASP A 305 -8.48 -1.21 -22.25
N GLY A 306 -9.59 -1.34 -21.53
CA GLY A 306 -9.79 -2.40 -20.55
C GLY A 306 -8.76 -2.44 -19.43
N THR A 307 -8.17 -1.28 -19.06
CA THR A 307 -7.20 -1.17 -17.98
C THR A 307 -7.81 -1.51 -16.61
N SER A 308 -7.00 -2.05 -15.72
CA SER A 308 -7.38 -2.33 -14.33
C SER A 308 -6.56 -1.48 -13.36
N GLY A 309 -7.11 -1.28 -12.16
CA GLY A 309 -6.43 -0.66 -11.04
C GLY A 309 -5.96 -1.70 -10.03
N ASP A 310 -5.15 -1.24 -9.09
CA ASP A 310 -4.74 -2.00 -7.93
C ASP A 310 -5.15 -1.24 -6.66
N TRP A 311 -5.68 -1.95 -5.68
CA TRP A 311 -6.05 -1.38 -4.39
C TRP A 311 -5.45 -2.19 -3.25
N GLY A 312 -4.50 -1.59 -2.54
CA GLY A 312 -3.75 -2.23 -1.48
C GLY A 312 -2.56 -3.01 -2.01
N GLY A 313 -2.42 -4.24 -1.50
CA GLY A 313 -1.20 -4.99 -1.66
C GLY A 313 -0.09 -4.51 -0.73
N SER A 314 0.84 -5.38 -0.45
CA SER A 314 1.87 -5.14 0.54
C SER A 314 3.21 -5.75 0.19
N THR A 315 4.19 -5.35 0.96
CA THR A 315 5.55 -5.85 0.93
C THR A 315 5.99 -6.30 2.32
N VAL A 316 7.05 -7.08 2.40
CA VAL A 316 7.76 -7.33 3.65
C VAL A 316 9.08 -6.57 3.59
N ALA A 317 9.16 -5.49 4.36
CA ALA A 317 10.28 -4.55 4.33
C ALA A 317 11.36 -4.91 5.37
N PHE A 318 12.62 -4.69 4.99
CA PHE A 318 13.78 -4.81 5.87
C PHE A 318 13.94 -3.53 6.70
N MET A 319 13.65 -3.61 8.00
CA MET A 319 13.54 -2.41 8.84
C MET A 319 14.89 -1.98 9.41
N LYS A 320 15.11 -0.65 9.44
CA LYS A 320 16.26 -0.07 10.13
C LYS A 320 16.14 -0.32 11.64
N GLY A 321 17.05 -1.08 12.19
CA GLY A 321 17.02 -1.55 13.57
C GLY A 321 17.08 -3.06 13.66
N GLY A 322 16.75 -3.76 12.58
CA GLY A 322 16.99 -5.19 12.43
C GLY A 322 18.49 -5.51 12.51
N LYS A 323 18.82 -6.58 13.21
CA LYS A 323 20.22 -6.96 13.50
C LYS A 323 20.70 -8.14 12.66
N HIS A 324 19.80 -8.85 12.00
CA HIS A 324 20.02 -10.14 11.38
C HIS A 324 19.60 -10.12 9.91
N LEU A 325 20.30 -9.32 9.10
CA LEU A 325 19.92 -9.10 7.69
C LEU A 325 19.94 -10.41 6.87
N TYR A 326 20.95 -11.26 7.06
CA TYR A 326 21.04 -12.54 6.34
C TYR A 326 19.85 -13.45 6.65
N GLU A 327 19.49 -13.61 7.92
CA GLU A 327 18.37 -14.43 8.37
C GLU A 327 17.04 -13.81 7.96
N SER A 328 16.94 -12.47 8.00
CA SER A 328 15.77 -11.72 7.51
C SER A 328 15.53 -11.96 6.03
N VAL A 329 16.59 -11.95 5.20
CA VAL A 329 16.48 -12.26 3.77
C VAL A 329 16.03 -13.70 3.54
N LYS A 330 16.55 -14.66 4.31
CA LYS A 330 16.12 -16.08 4.20
C LYS A 330 14.64 -16.25 4.53
N PHE A 331 14.20 -15.72 5.66
CA PHE A 331 12.78 -15.80 6.05
C PHE A 331 11.89 -15.05 5.07
N ASN A 332 12.23 -13.81 4.70
CA ASN A 332 11.43 -13.00 3.79
C ASN A 332 11.31 -13.66 2.41
N THR A 333 12.40 -14.17 1.86
CA THR A 333 12.36 -14.92 0.58
C THR A 333 11.44 -16.13 0.67
N TRP A 334 11.53 -16.91 1.75
CA TRP A 334 10.63 -18.04 1.96
C TRP A 334 9.17 -17.59 2.10
N LEU A 335 8.90 -16.63 2.98
CA LEU A 335 7.54 -16.13 3.23
C LEU A 335 6.85 -15.67 1.94
N THR A 336 7.58 -14.92 1.11
CA THR A 336 7.01 -14.28 -0.08
C THR A 336 7.11 -15.12 -1.36
N THR A 337 7.77 -16.30 -1.36
CA THR A 337 7.93 -17.09 -2.59
C THR A 337 7.74 -18.59 -2.42
N ASP A 338 7.66 -19.13 -1.19
CA ASP A 338 7.44 -20.56 -0.98
C ASP A 338 5.96 -20.92 -1.19
N PRO A 339 5.64 -21.95 -2.02
CA PRO A 339 4.25 -22.29 -2.32
C PRO A 339 3.42 -22.67 -1.08
N ALA A 340 4.02 -23.26 -0.04
CA ALA A 340 3.29 -23.63 1.17
C ALA A 340 2.96 -22.40 2.03
N ALA A 341 3.90 -21.44 2.13
CA ALA A 341 3.67 -20.16 2.78
C ALA A 341 2.58 -19.37 2.06
N LEU A 342 2.70 -19.19 0.74
CA LEU A 342 1.76 -18.46 -0.10
C LEU A 342 0.36 -19.08 -0.08
N ALA A 343 0.26 -20.41 -0.08
CA ALA A 343 -1.03 -21.11 0.02
C ALA A 343 -1.72 -20.83 1.37
N LEU A 344 -0.96 -20.81 2.45
CA LEU A 344 -1.49 -20.57 3.78
C LEU A 344 -1.87 -19.09 3.98
N GLU A 345 -1.07 -18.16 3.45
CA GLU A 345 -1.40 -16.73 3.42
C GLU A 345 -2.68 -16.45 2.63
N ASN A 346 -2.85 -17.07 1.45
CA ASN A 346 -4.08 -16.96 0.68
C ASN A 346 -5.29 -17.55 1.42
N GLN A 347 -5.14 -18.73 2.03
CA GLN A 347 -6.22 -19.39 2.75
C GLN A 347 -6.68 -18.63 3.99
N LEU A 348 -5.75 -18.14 4.81
CA LEU A 348 -6.02 -17.52 6.11
C LEU A 348 -6.19 -16.00 6.04
N GLY A 349 -5.36 -15.34 5.25
CA GLY A 349 -5.32 -13.89 5.12
C GLY A 349 -6.03 -13.34 3.88
N GLY A 350 -6.37 -14.20 2.92
CA GLY A 350 -6.98 -13.76 1.66
C GLY A 350 -5.99 -13.09 0.70
N LEU A 351 -4.68 -13.18 0.94
CA LEU A 351 -3.67 -12.51 0.14
C LEU A 351 -3.63 -13.06 -1.30
N TYR A 352 -3.61 -12.17 -2.28
CA TYR A 352 -3.39 -12.53 -3.68
C TYR A 352 -1.89 -12.38 -3.99
N PRO A 353 -1.17 -13.49 -4.25
CA PRO A 353 0.29 -13.48 -4.25
C PRO A 353 0.91 -12.56 -5.30
N ALA A 354 1.96 -11.80 -4.92
CA ALA A 354 2.81 -11.07 -5.85
C ALA A 354 3.87 -11.96 -6.51
N ALA A 355 4.16 -13.13 -5.94
CA ALA A 355 5.12 -14.09 -6.48
C ALA A 355 4.52 -14.91 -7.63
N LEU A 356 5.29 -15.11 -8.71
CA LEU A 356 4.89 -15.90 -9.88
C LEU A 356 4.50 -17.35 -9.51
N ALA A 357 5.22 -17.96 -8.55
CA ALA A 357 4.88 -19.29 -8.04
C ALA A 357 3.53 -19.31 -7.33
N GLY A 358 3.16 -18.23 -6.66
CA GLY A 358 1.88 -18.08 -5.98
C GLY A 358 0.70 -18.04 -6.95
N LEU A 359 0.89 -17.45 -8.13
CA LEU A 359 -0.14 -17.40 -9.18
C LEU A 359 -0.44 -18.79 -9.78
N GLN A 360 0.40 -19.79 -9.50
CA GLN A 360 0.22 -21.17 -9.93
C GLN A 360 -0.36 -22.10 -8.84
N LEU A 361 -0.76 -21.54 -7.70
CA LEU A 361 -1.33 -22.32 -6.60
C LEU A 361 -2.61 -23.03 -7.04
N PRO A 362 -2.78 -24.34 -6.72
CA PRO A 362 -4.00 -25.07 -7.06
C PRO A 362 -5.30 -24.44 -6.52
N ALA A 363 -5.22 -23.71 -5.41
CA ALA A 363 -6.35 -22.99 -4.84
C ALA A 363 -6.87 -21.88 -5.77
N LEU A 364 -5.97 -21.22 -6.54
CA LEU A 364 -6.33 -20.14 -7.44
C LEU A 364 -6.91 -20.61 -8.78
N SER A 365 -6.75 -21.90 -9.13
CA SER A 365 -7.32 -22.48 -10.36
C SER A 365 -8.69 -23.13 -10.16
N LYS A 366 -9.14 -23.27 -8.91
CA LYS A 366 -10.41 -23.92 -8.55
C LYS A 366 -11.53 -22.91 -8.41
N GLY A 367 -12.75 -23.37 -8.63
CA GLY A 367 -13.94 -22.61 -8.27
C GLY A 367 -14.04 -22.43 -6.74
N VAL A 368 -14.55 -21.28 -6.33
CA VAL A 368 -14.72 -20.95 -4.91
C VAL A 368 -16.18 -21.20 -4.51
N PRO A 369 -16.47 -22.13 -3.58
CA PRO A 369 -17.85 -22.53 -3.26
C PRO A 369 -18.75 -21.37 -2.85
N TYR A 370 -18.23 -20.37 -2.14
CA TYR A 370 -18.99 -19.18 -1.75
C TYR A 370 -19.52 -18.39 -2.96
N TYR A 371 -18.82 -18.42 -4.08
CA TYR A 371 -19.15 -17.75 -5.36
C TYR A 371 -19.72 -18.77 -6.38
N ASP A 372 -20.54 -19.69 -5.95
CA ASP A 372 -21.18 -20.72 -6.79
C ASP A 372 -20.18 -21.52 -7.64
N ASN A 373 -19.01 -21.81 -7.08
CA ASN A 373 -17.89 -22.44 -7.74
C ASN A 373 -17.34 -21.70 -8.98
N GLU A 374 -17.58 -20.39 -9.08
CA GLU A 374 -16.91 -19.55 -10.08
C GLU A 374 -15.39 -19.53 -9.85
N LYS A 375 -14.64 -19.49 -10.95
CA LYS A 375 -13.17 -19.32 -10.94
C LYS A 375 -12.80 -17.85 -10.80
N ILE A 376 -13.13 -17.27 -9.66
CA ILE A 376 -12.96 -15.84 -9.40
C ILE A 376 -11.51 -15.35 -9.58
N PHE A 377 -10.54 -16.23 -9.36
CA PHE A 377 -9.12 -15.87 -9.49
C PHE A 377 -8.66 -15.70 -10.93
N ASP A 378 -9.37 -16.27 -11.93
CA ASP A 378 -9.13 -16.00 -13.34
C ASP A 378 -9.41 -14.51 -13.65
N VAL A 379 -10.45 -13.92 -13.03
CA VAL A 379 -10.76 -12.48 -13.16
C VAL A 379 -9.64 -11.62 -12.59
N PHE A 380 -9.14 -11.94 -11.40
CA PHE A 380 -8.04 -11.20 -10.79
C PHE A 380 -6.73 -11.36 -11.56
N ALA A 381 -6.45 -12.54 -12.10
CA ALA A 381 -5.29 -12.79 -12.93
C ALA A 381 -5.33 -11.95 -14.21
N ASP A 382 -6.50 -11.82 -14.84
CA ASP A 382 -6.67 -10.99 -16.03
C ASP A 382 -6.63 -9.49 -15.69
N SER A 383 -7.19 -9.09 -14.56
CA SER A 383 -7.06 -7.72 -14.03
C SER A 383 -5.58 -7.36 -13.79
N SER A 384 -4.82 -8.25 -13.14
CA SER A 384 -3.40 -8.02 -12.85
C SER A 384 -2.55 -7.80 -14.10
N LYS A 385 -2.87 -8.49 -15.22
CA LYS A 385 -2.19 -8.30 -16.52
C LYS A 385 -2.46 -6.94 -17.16
N LYS A 386 -3.56 -6.27 -16.77
CA LYS A 386 -4.03 -5.01 -17.34
C LYS A 386 -3.71 -3.79 -16.48
N ILE A 387 -3.02 -3.98 -15.36
CA ILE A 387 -2.59 -2.89 -14.49
C ILE A 387 -1.56 -2.03 -15.21
N ASN A 388 -1.75 -0.70 -15.19
CA ASN A 388 -0.76 0.24 -15.71
C ASN A 388 0.49 0.23 -14.81
N THR A 389 1.59 -0.31 -15.31
CA THR A 389 2.83 -0.48 -14.57
C THR A 389 3.64 0.80 -14.38
N SER A 390 3.24 1.91 -15.02
CA SER A 390 3.89 3.22 -14.87
C SER A 390 3.37 4.04 -13.69
N PHE A 391 2.32 3.58 -13.00
CA PHE A 391 1.81 4.24 -11.81
C PHE A 391 2.86 4.25 -10.69
N ALA A 392 3.04 5.41 -10.07
CA ALA A 392 4.01 5.59 -8.99
C ALA A 392 3.39 6.32 -7.80
N TRP A 393 3.78 5.90 -6.60
CA TRP A 393 3.47 6.57 -5.35
C TRP A 393 4.48 7.68 -5.06
N GLY A 394 4.02 8.79 -4.51
CA GLY A 394 4.88 9.92 -4.18
C GLY A 394 5.54 9.82 -2.80
N PRO A 395 6.65 10.54 -2.58
CA PRO A 395 7.40 10.48 -1.31
C PRO A 395 6.64 11.02 -0.09
N THR A 396 5.54 11.75 -0.29
CA THR A 396 4.69 12.28 0.77
C THR A 396 3.25 11.73 0.71
N GLN A 397 3.08 10.53 0.17
CA GLN A 397 1.77 9.93 -0.13
C GLN A 397 0.82 9.90 1.06
N LYS A 398 1.32 9.56 2.24
CA LYS A 398 0.50 9.57 3.47
C LYS A 398 -0.17 10.92 3.72
N THR A 399 0.59 12.00 3.63
CA THR A 399 0.07 13.37 3.82
C THR A 399 -0.97 13.72 2.75
N VAL A 400 -0.73 13.26 1.52
CA VAL A 400 -1.65 13.47 0.39
C VAL A 400 -2.93 12.68 0.57
N ASN A 401 -2.84 11.41 0.98
CA ASN A 401 -4.01 10.56 1.27
C ASN A 401 -4.90 11.19 2.36
N LEU A 402 -4.32 11.70 3.45
CA LEU A 402 -5.08 12.38 4.52
C LEU A 402 -5.79 13.63 3.99
N ALA A 403 -5.11 14.48 3.23
CA ALA A 403 -5.70 15.67 2.63
C ALA A 403 -6.82 15.32 1.62
N LEU A 404 -6.63 14.24 0.87
CA LEU A 404 -7.63 13.74 -0.07
C LEU A 404 -8.86 13.23 0.68
N GLN A 405 -8.70 12.44 1.75
CA GLN A 405 -9.79 11.97 2.60
C GLN A 405 -10.61 13.12 3.18
N ASP A 406 -9.95 14.11 3.80
CA ASP A 406 -10.62 15.29 4.36
C ASP A 406 -11.43 16.06 3.31
N ALA A 407 -10.90 16.20 2.10
CA ALA A 407 -11.57 16.91 1.02
C ALA A 407 -12.69 16.08 0.38
N MET A 408 -12.51 14.76 0.22
CA MET A 408 -13.56 13.85 -0.26
C MET A 408 -14.73 13.79 0.72
N ALA A 409 -14.48 13.81 2.03
CA ALA A 409 -15.53 13.86 3.04
C ALA A 409 -16.38 15.13 2.93
N LYS A 410 -15.76 16.29 2.67
CA LYS A 410 -16.45 17.54 2.42
C LYS A 410 -17.27 17.48 1.13
N ALA A 411 -16.71 16.97 0.04
CA ALA A 411 -17.40 16.80 -1.23
C ALA A 411 -18.60 15.85 -1.12
N ALA A 412 -18.46 14.73 -0.40
CA ALA A 412 -19.54 13.79 -0.14
C ALA A 412 -20.67 14.41 0.72
N ALA A 413 -20.32 15.35 1.62
CA ALA A 413 -21.27 16.12 2.41
C ALA A 413 -21.89 17.33 1.65
N GLY A 414 -21.57 17.52 0.37
CA GLY A 414 -22.08 18.61 -0.46
C GLY A 414 -21.33 19.93 -0.34
N SER A 415 -20.11 19.92 0.23
CA SER A 415 -19.24 21.10 0.35
C SER A 415 -18.03 20.98 -0.57
N GLY A 416 -18.14 21.48 -1.79
CA GLY A 416 -17.14 21.33 -2.85
C GLY A 416 -17.38 20.09 -3.73
N THR A 417 -16.37 19.74 -4.51
CA THR A 417 -16.42 18.61 -5.44
C THR A 417 -15.23 17.65 -5.24
N LEU A 418 -15.33 16.42 -5.76
CA LEU A 418 -14.20 15.48 -5.77
C LEU A 418 -13.04 15.99 -6.66
N SER A 419 -13.32 16.78 -7.69
CA SER A 419 -12.29 17.46 -8.49
C SER A 419 -11.55 18.55 -7.70
N ASP A 420 -12.26 19.27 -6.78
CA ASP A 420 -11.62 20.18 -5.82
C ASP A 420 -10.74 19.41 -4.83
N ALA A 421 -11.19 18.23 -4.39
CA ALA A 421 -10.42 17.36 -3.51
C ALA A 421 -9.08 16.93 -4.13
N LEU A 422 -9.07 16.57 -5.42
CA LEU A 422 -7.84 16.27 -6.16
C LEU A 422 -6.91 17.49 -6.25
N SER A 423 -7.48 18.69 -6.46
CA SER A 423 -6.69 19.94 -6.52
C SER A 423 -6.04 20.26 -5.18
N ALA A 424 -6.78 20.08 -4.07
CA ALA A 424 -6.27 20.25 -2.72
C ALA A 424 -5.17 19.23 -2.39
N ALA A 425 -5.36 17.97 -2.77
CA ALA A 425 -4.38 16.91 -2.61
C ALA A 425 -3.08 17.20 -3.40
N GLN A 426 -3.17 17.70 -4.63
CA GLN A 426 -2.02 18.11 -5.44
C GLN A 426 -1.26 19.29 -4.80
N ALA A 427 -1.98 20.30 -4.32
CA ALA A 427 -1.36 21.41 -3.62
C ALA A 427 -0.65 20.95 -2.33
N THR A 428 -1.25 20.03 -1.60
CA THR A 428 -0.66 19.40 -0.41
C THR A 428 0.60 18.60 -0.77
N ALA A 429 0.59 17.84 -1.87
CA ALA A 429 1.77 17.12 -2.34
C ALA A 429 2.94 18.07 -2.61
N LEU A 430 2.72 19.12 -3.39
CA LEU A 430 3.73 20.12 -3.71
C LEU A 430 4.27 20.83 -2.46
N LYS A 431 3.37 21.21 -1.55
CA LYS A 431 3.74 21.85 -0.29
C LYS A 431 4.57 20.92 0.59
N SER A 432 4.11 19.69 0.81
CA SER A 432 4.79 18.73 1.69
C SER A 432 6.17 18.31 1.15
N MET A 433 6.32 18.20 -0.17
CA MET A 433 7.62 17.97 -0.80
C MET A 433 8.55 19.17 -0.60
N LYS A 434 8.05 20.40 -0.81
CA LYS A 434 8.83 21.62 -0.56
C LYS A 434 9.29 21.71 0.90
N ASP A 435 8.40 21.43 1.85
CA ASP A 435 8.71 21.49 3.29
C ASP A 435 9.79 20.46 3.68
N GLN A 436 9.95 19.38 2.92
CA GLN A 436 10.98 18.34 3.09
C GLN A 436 12.19 18.53 2.16
N ALA A 437 12.31 19.67 1.48
CA ALA A 437 13.35 19.95 0.51
C ALA A 437 13.46 18.91 -0.63
N ILE A 438 12.34 18.26 -1.00
CA ILE A 438 12.24 17.35 -2.13
C ILE A 438 11.90 18.15 -3.39
N PRO A 439 12.74 18.15 -4.44
CA PRO A 439 12.47 18.87 -5.66
C PRO A 439 11.19 18.38 -6.35
N ALA A 440 10.22 19.27 -6.54
CA ALA A 440 8.96 18.92 -7.19
C ALA A 440 8.37 20.10 -7.97
N ALA A 441 7.57 19.79 -8.99
CA ALA A 441 6.78 20.74 -9.75
C ALA A 441 5.40 20.15 -10.08
N ALA A 442 4.41 21.01 -10.35
CA ALA A 442 3.17 20.56 -10.96
C ALA A 442 3.49 20.03 -12.37
N GLY A 443 3.07 18.80 -12.64
CA GLY A 443 3.08 18.23 -13.99
C GLY A 443 1.89 18.73 -14.81
N LYS A 444 1.94 18.46 -16.12
CA LYS A 444 0.87 18.80 -17.07
C LYS A 444 -0.18 17.71 -17.14
#